data_dde2db6e8f79b53555d06980e66d5389
#
_entry.id   dde2db6e8f79b53555d06980e66d5389
#
_cell.length_a   1.000
_cell.length_b   1.000
_cell.length_c   1.000
_cell.angle_alpha   90.00
_cell.angle_beta   90.00
_cell.angle_gamma   90.00
#
_symmetry.space_group_name_H-M   'P 1'
#
loop_
_entity.id
_entity.type
_entity.pdbx_description
1 polymer ?
#
loop_
_entity_poly.entity_id
_entity_poly.type
_entity_poly.pdbx_seq_one_letter_code
_entity_poly.pdbx_strand_id
1 'polypeptide(L)'
;MADLNRRTMLLLLAAAPVAAGFAWSEAEASTAHELAQAAQTAARFGTAFTPKFFSPHEWQTVRVLVDIIIPMDERSGSATEAGVPEFMDFILLDEPPVPPGETRRQIAVRGGLAWLDRECLIRFDKNFLGCADTERIAVLDPIAWPAPVLEPGEKPSPETVHLAPGRAFFFSFRDLTASGFWTTKVGMADLQYLGNRYVAEWTGCPDEQLKKLGVSYPTA
;
A
#
# COMPACT_ATOMS: atom_id res chain seq x y z
N MET A 1 -19.97 26.22 -7.13
CA MET A 1 -19.49 25.02 -6.44
C MET A 1 -20.30 23.85 -6.96
N ALA A 2 -19.73 22.98 -7.76
CA ALA A 2 -20.44 21.81 -8.25
C ALA A 2 -20.45 20.80 -7.12
N ASP A 3 -21.64 20.46 -6.62
CA ASP A 3 -21.83 19.36 -5.67
C ASP A 3 -21.33 18.07 -6.32
N LEU A 4 -20.15 17.64 -5.92
CA LEU A 4 -19.61 16.33 -6.22
C LEU A 4 -20.46 15.30 -5.47
N ASN A 5 -21.53 14.81 -6.11
CA ASN A 5 -22.34 13.76 -5.52
C ASN A 5 -21.56 12.43 -5.51
N ARG A 6 -21.91 11.54 -4.56
CA ARG A 6 -21.29 10.22 -4.37
C ARG A 6 -21.14 9.42 -5.67
N ARG A 7 -22.06 9.59 -6.62
CA ARG A 7 -22.09 8.90 -7.91
C ARG A 7 -21.00 9.40 -8.85
N THR A 8 -20.73 10.71 -8.85
CA THR A 8 -19.65 11.33 -9.61
C THR A 8 -18.27 10.94 -9.08
N MET A 9 -18.11 10.84 -7.74
CA MET A 9 -16.89 10.31 -7.12
C MET A 9 -16.60 8.85 -7.53
N LEU A 10 -17.61 7.99 -7.51
CA LEU A 10 -17.46 6.58 -7.91
C LEU A 10 -17.15 6.45 -9.41
N LEU A 11 -17.71 7.31 -10.26
CA LEU A 11 -17.40 7.34 -11.69
C LEU A 11 -15.97 7.86 -11.96
N LEU A 12 -15.49 8.83 -11.18
CA LEU A 12 -14.10 9.33 -11.27
C LEU A 12 -13.10 8.27 -10.82
N LEU A 13 -13.42 7.49 -9.78
CA LEU A 13 -12.60 6.34 -9.35
C LEU A 13 -12.60 5.20 -10.38
N ALA A 14 -13.72 4.97 -11.07
CA ALA A 14 -13.82 3.95 -12.12
C ALA A 14 -13.16 4.37 -13.44
N ALA A 15 -13.04 5.68 -13.70
CA ALA A 15 -12.44 6.24 -14.91
C ALA A 15 -10.94 6.56 -14.78
N ALA A 16 -10.38 6.50 -13.58
CA ALA A 16 -8.94 6.68 -13.39
C ALA A 16 -8.21 5.48 -14.03
N PRO A 17 -7.33 5.70 -15.02
CA PRO A 17 -6.50 4.60 -15.52
C PRO A 17 -5.66 4.07 -14.36
N VAL A 18 -5.87 2.82 -14.00
CA VAL A 18 -5.19 2.08 -12.91
C VAL A 18 -3.67 1.98 -13.12
N ALA A 19 -3.16 2.46 -14.26
CA ALA A 19 -1.76 2.42 -14.65
C ALA A 19 -0.89 3.57 -14.11
N ALA A 20 -1.46 4.56 -13.44
CA ALA A 20 -0.64 5.51 -12.69
C ALA A 20 -0.27 4.86 -11.35
N GLY A 21 0.65 3.91 -11.38
CA GLY A 21 1.35 3.46 -10.19
C GLY A 21 1.77 4.68 -9.38
N PHE A 22 1.76 4.56 -8.06
CA PHE A 22 2.28 5.62 -7.18
C PHE A 22 3.78 5.80 -7.48
N ALA A 23 4.10 6.55 -8.54
CA ALA A 23 5.48 6.88 -8.87
C ALA A 23 5.90 8.03 -7.95
N TRP A 24 6.63 7.70 -6.91
CA TRP A 24 7.30 8.66 -6.04
C TRP A 24 8.65 8.97 -6.63
N SER A 25 9.09 10.23 -6.54
CA SER A 25 10.49 10.51 -6.74
C SER A 25 11.29 9.98 -5.54
N GLU A 26 12.52 9.56 -5.75
CA GLU A 26 13.41 9.12 -4.66
C GLU A 26 13.56 10.20 -3.56
N ALA A 27 13.53 11.46 -3.94
CA ALA A 27 13.62 12.59 -3.00
C ALA A 27 12.37 12.68 -2.11
N GLU A 28 11.16 12.54 -2.66
CA GLU A 28 9.91 12.55 -1.89
C GLU A 28 9.84 11.37 -0.93
N ALA A 29 10.20 10.17 -1.41
CA ALA A 29 10.23 8.97 -0.57
C ALA A 29 11.26 9.10 0.56
N SER A 30 12.46 9.64 0.28
CA SER A 30 13.51 9.87 1.29
C SER A 30 13.05 10.86 2.36
N THR A 31 12.48 11.98 1.96
CA THR A 31 11.99 13.01 2.88
C THR A 31 10.88 12.46 3.78
N ALA A 32 9.89 11.77 3.20
CA ALA A 32 8.81 11.17 3.97
C ALA A 32 9.33 10.12 4.96
N HIS A 33 10.34 9.36 4.56
CA HIS A 33 10.98 8.36 5.41
C HIS A 33 11.73 9.00 6.59
N GLU A 34 12.49 10.06 6.38
CA GLU A 34 13.18 10.80 7.45
C GLU A 34 12.18 11.37 8.46
N LEU A 35 11.08 11.96 7.99
CA LEU A 35 10.01 12.47 8.83
C LEU A 35 9.32 11.37 9.63
N ALA A 36 9.07 10.22 9.01
CA ALA A 36 8.49 9.06 9.69
C ALA A 36 9.43 8.51 10.79
N GLN A 37 10.75 8.44 10.54
CA GLN A 37 11.73 8.07 11.56
C GLN A 37 11.79 9.09 12.71
N ALA A 38 11.72 10.39 12.41
CA ALA A 38 11.68 11.42 13.42
C ALA A 38 10.40 11.31 14.29
N ALA A 39 9.25 11.04 13.68
CA ALA A 39 7.99 10.83 14.39
C ALA A 39 8.04 9.59 15.31
N GLN A 40 8.61 8.48 14.84
CA GLN A 40 8.82 7.28 15.66
C GLN A 40 9.76 7.54 16.84
N THR A 41 10.82 8.29 16.59
CA THR A 41 11.77 8.66 17.66
C THR A 41 11.07 9.53 18.70
N ALA A 42 10.28 10.51 18.28
CA ALA A 42 9.48 11.34 19.18
C ALA A 42 8.47 10.52 20.00
N ALA A 43 7.82 9.53 19.38
CA ALA A 43 6.89 8.63 20.06
C ALA A 43 7.57 7.80 21.17
N ARG A 44 8.82 7.36 20.96
CA ARG A 44 9.62 6.68 22.01
C ARG A 44 9.91 7.56 23.22
N PHE A 45 9.93 8.88 23.03
CA PHE A 45 10.07 9.87 24.09
C PHE A 45 8.73 10.39 24.63
N GLY A 46 7.62 9.69 24.34
CA GLY A 46 6.28 10.01 24.89
C GLY A 46 5.48 11.05 24.08
N THR A 47 5.96 11.46 22.92
CA THR A 47 5.22 12.37 22.02
C THR A 47 4.41 11.54 21.03
N ALA A 48 3.09 11.48 21.20
CA ALA A 48 2.20 10.78 20.28
C ALA A 48 2.19 11.49 18.90
N PHE A 49 2.33 10.72 17.82
CA PHE A 49 2.16 11.24 16.47
C PHE A 49 0.70 11.64 16.23
N THR A 50 0.51 12.81 15.65
CA THR A 50 -0.81 13.30 15.23
C THR A 50 -0.82 13.40 13.72
N PRO A 51 -1.64 12.58 13.02
CA PRO A 51 -1.73 12.62 11.57
C PRO A 51 -2.28 13.97 11.10
N LYS A 52 -1.81 14.45 9.96
CA LYS A 52 -2.22 15.72 9.36
C LYS A 52 -3.07 15.51 8.12
N PHE A 53 -2.82 14.44 7.38
CA PHE A 53 -3.58 14.07 6.20
C PHE A 53 -4.80 13.22 6.58
N PHE A 54 -4.59 12.15 7.34
CA PHE A 54 -5.66 11.22 7.71
C PHE A 54 -6.54 11.79 8.83
N SER A 55 -7.86 11.61 8.71
CA SER A 55 -8.79 11.78 9.83
C SER A 55 -8.52 10.72 10.90
N PRO A 56 -9.01 10.90 12.15
CA PRO A 56 -8.80 9.91 13.21
C PRO A 56 -9.29 8.49 12.85
N HIS A 57 -10.41 8.38 12.14
CA HIS A 57 -10.95 7.10 11.68
C HIS A 57 -10.08 6.49 10.58
N GLU A 58 -9.72 7.26 9.56
CA GLU A 58 -8.82 6.81 8.49
C GLU A 58 -7.48 6.37 9.05
N TRP A 59 -6.92 7.12 10.00
CA TRP A 59 -5.67 6.79 10.66
C TRP A 59 -5.68 5.41 11.31
N GLN A 60 -6.72 5.11 12.08
CA GLN A 60 -6.86 3.78 12.70
C GLN A 60 -7.07 2.68 11.65
N THR A 61 -7.85 2.97 10.61
CA THR A 61 -8.05 2.03 9.50
C THR A 61 -6.74 1.73 8.77
N VAL A 62 -5.92 2.75 8.49
CA VAL A 62 -4.59 2.60 7.89
C VAL A 62 -3.70 1.72 8.74
N ARG A 63 -3.61 1.97 10.06
CA ARG A 63 -2.79 1.17 10.98
C ARG A 63 -3.16 -0.31 10.96
N VAL A 64 -4.45 -0.60 11.02
CA VAL A 64 -4.93 -2.00 10.95
C VAL A 64 -4.63 -2.61 9.58
N LEU A 65 -4.85 -1.87 8.51
CA LEU A 65 -4.68 -2.39 7.15
C LEU A 65 -3.22 -2.65 6.79
N VAL A 66 -2.29 -1.77 7.17
CA VAL A 66 -0.86 -1.99 6.92
C VAL A 66 -0.33 -3.22 7.69
N ASP A 67 -0.82 -3.46 8.91
CA ASP A 67 -0.43 -4.62 9.71
C ASP A 67 -1.07 -5.92 9.21
N ILE A 68 -2.21 -5.88 8.51
CA ILE A 68 -2.75 -7.03 7.79
C ILE A 68 -1.87 -7.35 6.56
N ILE A 69 -1.33 -6.34 5.89
CA ILE A 69 -0.49 -6.51 4.69
C ILE A 69 0.92 -6.99 5.06
N ILE A 70 1.54 -6.39 6.07
CA ILE A 70 2.87 -6.77 6.60
C ILE A 70 2.75 -6.92 8.11
N PRO A 71 2.32 -8.08 8.59
CA PRO A 71 2.22 -8.36 10.01
C PRO A 71 3.59 -8.53 10.64
N MET A 72 3.66 -8.43 11.96
CA MET A 72 4.84 -8.84 12.73
C MET A 72 5.07 -10.34 12.57
N ASP A 73 6.32 -10.72 12.40
CA ASP A 73 6.77 -12.11 12.39
C ASP A 73 7.99 -12.34 13.30
N GLU A 74 8.63 -13.49 13.20
CA GLU A 74 9.82 -13.84 14.00
C GLU A 74 11.06 -13.02 13.66
N ARG A 75 11.09 -12.37 12.51
CA ARG A 75 12.25 -11.65 11.96
C ARG A 75 12.13 -10.14 12.07
N SER A 76 10.92 -9.62 11.98
CA SER A 76 10.68 -8.17 11.96
C SER A 76 9.40 -7.76 12.66
N GLY A 77 9.35 -6.51 13.12
CA GLY A 77 8.14 -5.87 13.57
C GLY A 77 7.14 -5.64 12.44
N SER A 78 5.90 -5.28 12.81
CA SER A 78 4.83 -4.98 11.86
C SER A 78 5.09 -3.69 11.06
N ALA A 79 4.29 -3.48 10.00
CA ALA A 79 4.32 -2.24 9.25
C ALA A 79 4.05 -1.00 10.12
N THR A 80 3.16 -1.09 11.09
CA THR A 80 2.93 0.00 12.06
C THR A 80 4.17 0.24 12.91
N GLU A 81 4.84 -0.78 13.42
CA GLU A 81 6.07 -0.62 14.20
C GLU A 81 7.23 -0.07 13.37
N ALA A 82 7.25 -0.36 12.08
CA ALA A 82 8.21 0.21 11.13
C ALA A 82 7.94 1.68 10.77
N GLY A 83 6.77 2.26 11.13
CA GLY A 83 6.38 3.65 10.85
C GLY A 83 5.75 3.88 9.49
N VAL A 84 5.21 2.84 8.90
CA VAL A 84 4.55 2.94 7.59
C VAL A 84 3.34 3.89 7.61
N PRO A 85 2.47 3.91 8.64
CA PRO A 85 1.38 4.88 8.69
C PRO A 85 1.86 6.34 8.68
N GLU A 86 2.91 6.64 9.45
CA GLU A 86 3.54 7.96 9.49
C GLU A 86 4.13 8.35 8.15
N PHE A 87 4.84 7.42 7.50
CA PHE A 87 5.34 7.61 6.14
C PHE A 87 4.20 7.94 5.16
N MET A 88 3.08 7.20 5.23
CA MET A 88 1.93 7.45 4.36
C MET A 88 1.31 8.83 4.61
N ASP A 89 1.17 9.24 5.86
CA ASP A 89 0.63 10.56 6.21
C ASP A 89 1.49 11.68 5.64
N PHE A 90 2.81 11.59 5.79
CA PHE A 90 3.75 12.58 5.27
C PHE A 90 3.73 12.66 3.75
N ILE A 91 3.83 11.53 3.07
CA ILE A 91 3.95 11.52 1.62
C ILE A 91 2.66 11.95 0.92
N LEU A 92 1.50 11.66 1.52
CA LEU A 92 0.21 12.11 1.00
C LEU A 92 -0.04 13.60 1.32
N LEU A 93 0.50 14.11 2.43
CA LEU A 93 0.37 15.51 2.78
C LEU A 93 1.24 16.41 1.90
N ASP A 94 2.46 15.96 1.54
CA ASP A 94 3.45 16.75 0.81
C ASP A 94 3.15 16.86 -0.70
N GLU A 95 2.11 16.17 -1.18
CA GLU A 95 1.70 16.31 -2.57
C GLU A 95 1.25 17.75 -2.87
N PRO A 96 1.82 18.38 -3.91
CA PRO A 96 1.42 19.73 -4.28
C PRO A 96 -0.07 19.76 -4.63
N PRO A 97 -0.85 20.70 -4.04
CA PRO A 97 -2.26 20.79 -4.31
C PRO A 97 -2.50 21.11 -5.80
N VAL A 98 -3.26 20.25 -6.47
CA VAL A 98 -3.77 20.53 -7.81
C VAL A 98 -5.10 21.27 -7.63
N PRO A 99 -5.20 22.58 -8.00
CA PRO A 99 -6.47 23.29 -7.89
C PRO A 99 -7.58 22.61 -8.71
N PRO A 100 -8.82 22.46 -8.16
CA PRO A 100 -9.24 22.90 -6.83
C PRO A 100 -9.34 21.73 -5.84
N GLY A 101 -8.32 21.43 -5.02
CA GLY A 101 -8.47 20.51 -3.88
C GLY A 101 -7.45 19.38 -3.83
N GLU A 102 -7.88 18.20 -3.36
CA GLU A 102 -7.03 17.03 -3.18
C GLU A 102 -6.50 16.47 -4.51
N THR A 103 -5.29 15.91 -4.48
CA THR A 103 -4.69 15.23 -5.63
C THR A 103 -5.45 13.95 -5.96
N ARG A 104 -5.25 13.41 -7.17
CA ARG A 104 -5.85 12.12 -7.57
C ARG A 104 -5.49 11.01 -6.60
N ARG A 105 -4.28 11.03 -6.06
CA ARG A 105 -3.74 10.04 -5.13
C ARG A 105 -4.40 10.14 -3.77
N GLN A 106 -4.52 11.36 -3.24
CA GLN A 106 -5.25 11.64 -2.01
C GLN A 106 -6.70 11.17 -2.09
N ILE A 107 -7.40 11.52 -3.19
CA ILE A 107 -8.77 11.09 -3.46
C ILE A 107 -8.87 9.55 -3.56
N ALA A 108 -7.92 8.90 -4.24
CA ALA A 108 -7.92 7.44 -4.40
C ALA A 108 -7.74 6.73 -3.05
N VAL A 109 -6.83 7.20 -2.20
CA VAL A 109 -6.61 6.61 -0.86
C VAL A 109 -7.85 6.79 0.01
N ARG A 110 -8.40 8.02 0.14
CA ARG A 110 -9.61 8.26 0.94
C ARG A 110 -10.81 7.50 0.40
N GLY A 111 -10.99 7.49 -0.93
CA GLY A 111 -12.07 6.76 -1.59
C GLY A 111 -11.97 5.25 -1.36
N GLY A 112 -10.76 4.71 -1.34
CA GLY A 112 -10.52 3.29 -1.05
C GLY A 112 -10.80 2.92 0.41
N LEU A 113 -10.37 3.74 1.37
CA LEU A 113 -10.71 3.54 2.78
C LEU A 113 -12.23 3.60 3.01
N ALA A 114 -12.91 4.57 2.40
CA ALA A 114 -14.38 4.67 2.45
C ALA A 114 -15.07 3.47 1.76
N TRP A 115 -14.47 2.90 0.70
CA TRP A 115 -14.97 1.70 0.04
C TRP A 115 -14.90 0.48 0.97
N LEU A 116 -13.80 0.31 1.74
CA LEU A 116 -13.68 -0.75 2.73
C LEU A 116 -14.77 -0.66 3.81
N ASP A 117 -14.97 0.53 4.38
CA ASP A 117 -16.03 0.74 5.37
C ASP A 117 -17.40 0.41 4.79
N ARG A 118 -17.68 0.86 3.57
CA ARG A 118 -18.96 0.57 2.89
C ARG A 118 -19.15 -0.91 2.63
N GLU A 119 -18.13 -1.62 2.19
CA GLU A 119 -18.21 -3.05 1.90
C GLU A 119 -18.42 -3.85 3.18
N CYS A 120 -17.73 -3.49 4.26
CA CYS A 120 -17.95 -4.07 5.59
C CYS A 120 -19.38 -3.80 6.11
N LEU A 121 -19.89 -2.59 5.91
CA LEU A 121 -21.25 -2.23 6.29
C LEU A 121 -22.30 -3.06 5.53
N ILE A 122 -22.09 -3.28 4.24
CA ILE A 122 -23.02 -4.09 3.41
C ILE A 122 -23.02 -5.57 3.84
N ARG A 123 -21.85 -6.12 4.18
CA ARG A 123 -21.70 -7.55 4.49
C ARG A 123 -21.97 -7.88 5.95
N PHE A 124 -21.61 -6.99 6.87
CA PHE A 124 -21.54 -7.30 8.30
C PHE A 124 -22.24 -6.26 9.19
N ASP A 125 -22.84 -5.22 8.63
CA ASP A 125 -23.48 -4.10 9.37
C ASP A 125 -22.51 -3.38 10.35
N LYS A 126 -21.22 -3.33 9.97
CA LYS A 126 -20.14 -2.71 10.74
C LYS A 126 -19.21 -1.94 9.80
N ASN A 127 -18.50 -0.93 10.32
CA ASN A 127 -17.35 -0.37 9.58
C ASN A 127 -16.13 -1.32 9.67
N PHE A 128 -15.08 -1.05 8.91
CA PHE A 128 -13.89 -1.91 8.85
C PHE A 128 -13.23 -2.11 10.23
N LEU A 129 -13.16 -1.07 11.05
CA LEU A 129 -12.59 -1.16 12.40
C LEU A 129 -13.45 -2.00 13.35
N GLY A 130 -14.77 -1.97 13.18
CA GLY A 130 -15.72 -2.75 13.98
C GLY A 130 -15.84 -4.21 13.57
N CYS A 131 -15.26 -4.60 12.43
CA CYS A 131 -15.22 -5.99 11.97
C CYS A 131 -14.19 -6.82 12.76
N ALA A 132 -14.48 -8.10 12.93
CA ALA A 132 -13.49 -9.07 13.39
C ALA A 132 -12.44 -9.32 12.29
N ASP A 133 -11.28 -9.88 12.66
CA ASP A 133 -10.19 -10.13 11.69
C ASP A 133 -10.63 -11.05 10.55
N THR A 134 -11.42 -12.07 10.84
CA THR A 134 -12.00 -12.97 9.82
C THR A 134 -12.93 -12.23 8.86
N GLU A 135 -13.71 -11.26 9.35
CA GLU A 135 -14.60 -10.43 8.53
C GLU A 135 -13.79 -9.46 7.66
N ARG A 136 -12.71 -8.86 8.19
CA ARG A 136 -11.78 -8.01 7.44
C ARG A 136 -11.12 -8.78 6.30
N ILE A 137 -10.60 -9.96 6.59
CA ILE A 137 -9.98 -10.84 5.58
C ILE A 137 -11.00 -11.23 4.52
N ALA A 138 -12.24 -11.54 4.87
CA ALA A 138 -13.29 -11.87 3.91
C ALA A 138 -13.64 -10.71 2.94
N VAL A 139 -13.39 -9.45 3.35
CA VAL A 139 -13.52 -8.26 2.46
C VAL A 139 -12.26 -8.07 1.62
N LEU A 140 -11.08 -8.28 2.20
CA LEU A 140 -9.80 -8.02 1.54
C LEU A 140 -9.43 -9.11 0.53
N ASP A 141 -9.69 -10.37 0.81
CA ASP A 141 -9.28 -11.50 -0.03
C ASP A 141 -9.78 -11.39 -1.49
N PRO A 142 -11.06 -11.07 -1.77
CA PRO A 142 -11.53 -10.92 -3.15
C PRO A 142 -10.89 -9.77 -3.94
N ILE A 143 -10.30 -8.78 -3.27
CA ILE A 143 -9.65 -7.62 -3.89
C ILE A 143 -8.11 -7.73 -3.89
N ALA A 144 -7.55 -8.70 -3.17
CA ALA A 144 -6.11 -8.92 -3.09
C ALA A 144 -5.52 -9.55 -4.35
N TRP A 145 -6.36 -10.14 -5.21
CA TRP A 145 -5.96 -10.83 -6.43
C TRP A 145 -6.34 -10.04 -7.68
N PRO A 146 -5.58 -10.20 -8.78
CA PRO A 146 -5.93 -9.61 -10.07
C PRO A 146 -7.34 -10.02 -10.52
N ALA A 147 -8.00 -9.12 -11.26
CA ALA A 147 -9.24 -9.51 -11.92
C ALA A 147 -9.03 -10.69 -12.87
N PRO A 148 -10.02 -11.57 -13.06
CA PRO A 148 -9.95 -12.63 -14.05
C PRO A 148 -9.61 -12.06 -15.43
N VAL A 149 -8.74 -12.77 -16.17
CA VAL A 149 -8.47 -12.47 -17.56
C VAL A 149 -9.70 -12.86 -18.37
N LEU A 150 -10.24 -11.93 -19.15
CA LEU A 150 -11.42 -12.14 -19.99
C LEU A 150 -10.99 -12.52 -21.40
N GLU A 151 -11.75 -13.40 -22.03
CA GLU A 151 -11.57 -13.72 -23.45
C GLU A 151 -12.01 -12.53 -24.34
N PRO A 152 -11.47 -12.39 -25.56
CA PRO A 152 -11.87 -11.33 -26.49
C PRO A 152 -13.39 -11.30 -26.72
N GLY A 153 -14.04 -10.20 -26.30
CA GLY A 153 -15.48 -10.01 -26.42
C GLY A 153 -16.30 -10.43 -25.19
N GLU A 154 -15.70 -11.05 -24.20
CA GLU A 154 -16.31 -11.37 -22.93
C GLU A 154 -16.52 -10.09 -22.08
N LYS A 155 -17.66 -10.01 -21.39
CA LYS A 155 -17.96 -8.91 -20.47
C LYS A 155 -17.66 -9.32 -19.04
N PRO A 156 -17.11 -8.40 -18.22
CA PRO A 156 -16.87 -8.70 -16.82
C PRO A 156 -18.18 -9.00 -16.08
N SER A 157 -18.14 -9.94 -15.15
CA SER A 157 -19.28 -10.24 -14.29
C SER A 157 -19.65 -9.02 -13.42
N PRO A 158 -20.91 -8.91 -12.94
CA PRO A 158 -21.31 -7.86 -12.01
C PRO A 158 -20.42 -7.77 -10.77
N GLU A 159 -19.97 -8.90 -10.25
CA GLU A 159 -19.05 -8.99 -9.12
C GLU A 159 -17.67 -8.43 -9.48
N THR A 160 -17.13 -8.78 -10.64
CA THR A 160 -15.85 -8.23 -11.13
C THR A 160 -15.90 -6.72 -11.22
N VAL A 161 -17.01 -6.16 -11.71
CA VAL A 161 -17.23 -4.70 -11.79
C VAL A 161 -17.37 -4.08 -10.41
N HIS A 162 -18.11 -4.72 -9.49
CA HIS A 162 -18.32 -4.25 -8.12
C HIS A 162 -17.00 -4.17 -7.35
N LEU A 163 -16.12 -5.17 -7.48
CA LEU A 163 -14.84 -5.25 -6.78
C LEU A 163 -13.73 -4.42 -7.42
N ALA A 164 -13.90 -3.93 -8.63
CA ALA A 164 -12.84 -3.21 -9.36
C ALA A 164 -12.26 -2.00 -8.61
N PRO A 165 -13.06 -1.11 -7.98
CA PRO A 165 -12.51 -0.02 -7.18
C PRO A 165 -11.71 -0.49 -5.97
N GLY A 166 -12.19 -1.53 -5.28
CA GLY A 166 -11.49 -2.14 -4.14
C GLY A 166 -10.14 -2.74 -4.56
N ARG A 167 -10.10 -3.46 -5.70
CA ARG A 167 -8.84 -4.00 -6.25
C ARG A 167 -7.84 -2.90 -6.58
N ALA A 168 -8.27 -1.87 -7.29
CA ALA A 168 -7.42 -0.74 -7.64
C ALA A 168 -6.82 -0.07 -6.41
N PHE A 169 -7.65 0.18 -5.39
CA PHE A 169 -7.21 0.72 -4.11
C PHE A 169 -6.21 -0.23 -3.42
N PHE A 170 -6.57 -1.51 -3.25
CA PHE A 170 -5.75 -2.47 -2.49
C PHE A 170 -4.36 -2.65 -3.11
N PHE A 171 -4.26 -2.78 -4.44
CA PHE A 171 -2.98 -2.87 -5.12
C PHE A 171 -2.10 -1.65 -4.86
N SER A 172 -2.65 -0.45 -5.03
CA SER A 172 -1.92 0.79 -4.79
C SER A 172 -1.52 0.95 -3.32
N PHE A 173 -2.43 0.61 -2.40
CA PHE A 173 -2.18 0.71 -0.97
C PHE A 173 -1.15 -0.30 -0.50
N ARG A 174 -1.19 -1.53 -1.00
CA ARG A 174 -0.19 -2.57 -0.75
C ARG A 174 1.19 -2.14 -1.24
N ASP A 175 1.29 -1.59 -2.45
CA ASP A 175 2.55 -1.13 -3.01
C ASP A 175 3.12 0.04 -2.20
N LEU A 176 2.26 0.95 -1.71
CA LEU A 176 2.66 2.03 -0.82
C LEU A 176 3.13 1.49 0.55
N THR A 177 2.43 0.49 1.10
CA THR A 177 2.82 -0.19 2.34
C THR A 177 4.19 -0.86 2.18
N ALA A 178 4.39 -1.60 1.11
CA ALA A 178 5.65 -2.27 0.80
C ALA A 178 6.79 -1.26 0.62
N SER A 179 6.57 -0.18 -0.13
CA SER A 179 7.55 0.89 -0.31
C SER A 179 7.93 1.55 1.02
N GLY A 180 6.94 1.86 1.86
CA GLY A 180 7.19 2.42 3.19
C GLY A 180 7.96 1.45 4.07
N PHE A 181 7.64 0.16 4.07
CA PHE A 181 8.29 -0.84 4.93
C PHE A 181 9.73 -1.14 4.50
N TRP A 182 9.94 -1.50 3.23
CA TRP A 182 11.26 -1.92 2.72
C TRP A 182 12.30 -0.79 2.64
N THR A 183 11.88 0.47 2.76
CA THR A 183 12.80 1.62 2.90
C THR A 183 13.17 1.92 4.35
N THR A 184 12.55 1.27 5.34
CA THR A 184 12.93 1.41 6.76
C THR A 184 14.14 0.56 7.11
N LYS A 185 14.80 0.90 8.23
CA LYS A 185 15.88 0.05 8.78
C LYS A 185 15.37 -1.34 9.15
N VAL A 186 14.13 -1.45 9.64
CA VAL A 186 13.49 -2.72 9.99
C VAL A 186 13.31 -3.57 8.75
N GLY A 187 12.68 -3.04 7.69
CA GLY A 187 12.46 -3.74 6.44
C GLY A 187 13.76 -4.09 5.71
N MET A 188 14.76 -3.19 5.69
CA MET A 188 16.07 -3.48 5.11
C MET A 188 16.79 -4.62 5.85
N ALA A 189 16.68 -4.67 7.18
CA ALA A 189 17.25 -5.75 7.98
C ALA A 189 16.52 -7.07 7.72
N ASP A 190 15.20 -7.03 7.64
CA ASP A 190 14.37 -8.19 7.32
C ASP A 190 14.67 -8.75 5.92
N LEU A 191 14.81 -7.89 4.92
CA LEU A 191 15.22 -8.25 3.56
C LEU A 191 16.67 -8.80 3.49
N GLN A 192 17.45 -8.64 4.56
CA GLN A 192 18.89 -8.94 4.58
C GLN A 192 19.68 -8.23 3.46
N TYR A 193 19.23 -7.01 3.13
CA TYR A 193 19.84 -6.23 2.07
C TYR A 193 21.25 -5.77 2.45
N LEU A 194 22.26 -6.30 1.75
CA LEU A 194 23.68 -6.00 2.00
C LEU A 194 24.21 -4.84 1.16
N GLY A 195 23.38 -4.24 0.33
CA GLY A 195 23.79 -3.26 -0.67
C GLY A 195 24.54 -3.87 -1.85
N ASN A 196 24.91 -3.01 -2.79
CA ASN A 196 25.73 -3.41 -3.91
C ASN A 196 27.20 -3.40 -3.48
N ARG A 197 27.92 -4.51 -3.74
CA ARG A 197 29.37 -4.59 -3.58
C ARG A 197 30.03 -4.37 -4.93
N TYR A 198 31.09 -3.58 -4.96
CA TYR A 198 31.92 -3.50 -6.14
C TYR A 198 32.59 -4.86 -6.40
N VAL A 199 32.37 -5.40 -7.57
CA VAL A 199 33.00 -6.64 -8.05
C VAL A 199 33.79 -6.26 -9.29
N ALA A 200 35.12 -6.24 -9.16
CA ALA A 200 36.02 -5.85 -10.25
C ALA A 200 35.92 -6.80 -11.43
N GLU A 201 35.73 -8.09 -11.14
CA GLU A 201 35.58 -9.16 -12.15
C GLU A 201 34.45 -10.09 -11.69
N TRP A 202 33.41 -10.19 -12.53
CA TRP A 202 32.29 -11.07 -12.28
C TRP A 202 32.57 -12.49 -12.80
N THR A 203 32.78 -13.43 -11.88
CA THR A 203 33.09 -14.83 -12.21
C THR A 203 31.85 -15.72 -12.41
N GLY A 204 30.66 -15.14 -12.38
CA GLY A 204 29.39 -15.86 -12.48
C GLY A 204 28.76 -16.14 -11.11
N CYS A 205 27.56 -16.73 -11.14
CA CYS A 205 26.90 -17.19 -9.92
C CYS A 205 27.60 -18.44 -9.38
N PRO A 206 27.69 -18.62 -8.04
CA PRO A 206 28.19 -19.84 -7.44
C PRO A 206 27.40 -21.08 -7.92
N ASP A 207 28.09 -22.19 -8.15
CA ASP A 207 27.49 -23.44 -8.65
C ASP A 207 26.34 -23.96 -7.77
N GLU A 208 26.43 -23.73 -6.48
CA GLU A 208 25.37 -24.10 -5.55
C GLU A 208 24.06 -23.34 -5.85
N GLN A 209 24.14 -22.06 -6.18
CA GLN A 209 22.98 -21.25 -6.54
C GLN A 209 22.42 -21.64 -7.91
N LEU A 210 23.27 -21.91 -8.87
CA LEU A 210 22.86 -22.41 -10.20
C LEU A 210 22.10 -23.73 -10.05
N LYS A 211 22.62 -24.64 -9.22
CA LYS A 211 21.97 -25.93 -8.93
C LYS A 211 20.60 -25.76 -8.26
N LYS A 212 20.46 -24.83 -7.31
CA LYS A 212 19.16 -24.52 -6.68
C LYS A 212 18.15 -23.97 -7.67
N LEU A 213 18.58 -23.17 -8.63
CA LEU A 213 17.74 -22.57 -9.67
C LEU A 213 17.49 -23.53 -10.84
N GLY A 214 18.16 -24.69 -10.89
CA GLY A 214 18.04 -25.64 -12.01
C GLY A 214 18.58 -25.11 -13.35
N VAL A 215 19.54 -24.15 -13.32
CA VAL A 215 20.12 -23.53 -14.50
C VAL A 215 21.63 -23.78 -14.55
N SER A 216 22.23 -23.68 -15.74
CA SER A 216 23.67 -23.75 -15.96
C SER A 216 24.11 -22.70 -16.98
N TYR A 217 25.38 -22.29 -16.90
CA TYR A 217 25.95 -21.47 -17.97
C TYR A 217 26.13 -22.35 -19.25
N PRO A 218 25.97 -21.74 -20.45
CA PRO A 218 26.32 -22.43 -21.69
C PRO A 218 27.78 -22.89 -21.60
N THR A 219 28.03 -24.13 -21.90
CA THR A 219 29.40 -24.61 -22.08
C THR A 219 29.98 -23.96 -23.36
N ALA A 220 31.10 -23.25 -23.20
CA ALA A 220 31.81 -22.63 -24.30
C ALA A 220 32.34 -23.68 -25.29
#